data_5538204c7062c26099802ff6b209da92
#
_entry.id   5538204c7062c26099802ff6b209da92
#
_cell.length_a   1.000
_cell.length_b   1.000
_cell.length_c   1.000
_cell.angle_alpha   90.00
_cell.angle_beta   90.00
_cell.angle_gamma   90.00
#
_symmetry.space_group_name_H-M   'P 1'
#
loop_
_entity.id
_entity.type
_entity.pdbx_description
1 polymer ?
#
loop_
_entity_poly.entity_id
_entity_poly.type
_entity_poly.pdbx_seq_one_letter_code
_entity_poly.pdbx_strand_id
1 'polypeptide(L)'
;MKGMADLYTGEDEMWRIIDMGEEHDGAASNSVCYAIKPDHYNGTHPEEYSKTWINLNTSLTEELGVQHSALSTLYPPQGFIGWHNNANASAYNIIFTWSEHGEGWFKYVDPKTQEVITIQDEKGWNLKAGHFGIYGSGDVVYHSAKTDCYRMTLSYTLGHDEDYWKDCIDFITS
;
A
#
# COMPACT_ATOMS: atom_id res chain seq x y z
N MET A 1 -25.12 2.83 12.25
CA MET A 1 -24.70 1.66 11.47
C MET A 1 -23.26 1.91 11.08
N LYS A 2 -22.29 1.01 11.36
CA LYS A 2 -20.92 1.16 10.87
C LYS A 2 -20.95 1.17 9.33
N GLY A 3 -20.20 2.05 8.70
CA GLY A 3 -20.04 2.06 7.24
C GLY A 3 -19.25 0.85 6.76
N MET A 4 -19.27 0.56 5.44
CA MET A 4 -18.54 -0.57 4.87
C MET A 4 -17.05 -0.47 5.16
N ALA A 5 -16.45 0.70 5.00
CA ALA A 5 -15.05 0.93 5.33
C ALA A 5 -14.75 0.57 6.79
N ASP A 6 -15.59 0.97 7.74
CA ASP A 6 -15.38 0.71 9.17
C ASP A 6 -15.50 -0.78 9.53
N LEU A 7 -16.24 -1.57 8.74
CA LEU A 7 -16.30 -3.03 8.92
C LEU A 7 -14.98 -3.69 8.52
N TYR A 8 -14.43 -3.35 7.36
CA TYR A 8 -13.26 -4.03 6.80
C TYR A 8 -11.92 -3.44 7.23
N THR A 9 -11.92 -2.25 7.85
CA THR A 9 -10.73 -1.62 8.44
C THR A 9 -10.79 -1.56 9.97
N GLY A 10 -11.83 -2.13 10.57
CA GLY A 10 -12.02 -2.21 12.01
C GLY A 10 -11.24 -3.33 12.67
N GLU A 11 -11.22 -3.32 14.00
CA GLU A 11 -10.46 -4.26 14.83
C GLU A 11 -10.97 -5.71 14.71
N ASP A 12 -12.29 -5.90 14.64
CA ASP A 12 -12.89 -7.25 14.49
C ASP A 12 -12.39 -7.95 13.21
N GLU A 13 -12.32 -7.20 12.10
CA GLU A 13 -11.81 -7.73 10.83
C GLU A 13 -10.31 -7.95 10.90
N MET A 14 -9.56 -7.07 11.54
CA MET A 14 -8.13 -7.22 11.76
C MET A 14 -7.82 -8.57 12.43
N TRP A 15 -8.45 -8.85 13.56
CA TRP A 15 -8.24 -10.11 14.28
C TRP A 15 -8.67 -11.32 13.47
N ARG A 16 -9.79 -11.22 12.75
CA ARG A 16 -10.24 -12.30 11.84
C ARG A 16 -9.18 -12.63 10.79
N ILE A 17 -8.55 -11.63 10.18
CA ILE A 17 -7.51 -11.82 9.16
C ILE A 17 -6.21 -12.37 9.77
N ILE A 18 -5.81 -11.88 10.94
CA ILE A 18 -4.63 -12.36 11.66
C ILE A 18 -4.81 -13.85 12.05
N ASP A 19 -5.98 -14.21 12.56
CA ASP A 19 -6.29 -15.59 12.98
C ASP A 19 -6.30 -16.60 11.82
N MET A 20 -6.51 -16.14 10.58
CA MET A 20 -6.35 -16.98 9.38
C MET A 20 -4.89 -17.38 9.14
N GLY A 21 -3.93 -16.57 9.57
CA GLY A 21 -2.51 -16.85 9.41
C GLY A 21 -2.11 -17.16 7.97
N GLU A 22 -1.47 -18.30 7.75
CA GLU A 22 -1.02 -18.74 6.41
C GLU A 22 -2.18 -19.16 5.47
N GLU A 23 -3.40 -19.36 5.97
CA GLU A 23 -4.56 -19.60 5.13
C GLU A 23 -5.03 -18.33 4.42
N HIS A 24 -4.55 -17.16 4.84
CA HIS A 24 -4.84 -15.89 4.20
C HIS A 24 -4.02 -15.75 2.91
N ASP A 25 -4.69 -15.54 1.78
CA ASP A 25 -4.08 -15.46 0.45
C ASP A 25 -3.33 -14.14 0.16
N GLY A 26 -3.26 -13.24 1.14
CA GLY A 26 -2.61 -11.95 1.05
C GLY A 26 -3.49 -10.83 0.49
N ALA A 27 -4.67 -11.13 -0.02
CA ALA A 27 -5.59 -10.13 -0.56
C ALA A 27 -6.54 -9.59 0.51
N ALA A 28 -6.89 -8.30 0.42
CA ALA A 28 -7.95 -7.73 1.25
C ALA A 28 -9.29 -8.38 0.93
N SER A 29 -10.07 -8.76 1.96
CA SER A 29 -11.40 -9.35 1.79
C SER A 29 -12.41 -8.40 1.15
N ASN A 30 -12.17 -7.09 1.23
CA ASN A 30 -12.92 -6.06 0.54
C ASN A 30 -12.11 -4.78 0.35
N SER A 31 -12.43 -4.04 -0.72
CA SER A 31 -11.81 -2.75 -1.01
C SER A 31 -12.74 -1.88 -1.84
N VAL A 32 -12.60 -0.56 -1.69
CA VAL A 32 -13.17 0.46 -2.57
C VAL A 32 -12.01 1.33 -3.06
N CYS A 33 -11.36 0.84 -4.10
CA CYS A 33 -10.26 1.51 -4.77
C CYS A 33 -10.14 0.99 -6.22
N TYR A 34 -9.41 1.72 -7.05
CA TYR A 34 -9.25 1.43 -8.47
C TYR A 34 -7.78 1.26 -8.81
N ALA A 35 -7.44 0.15 -9.46
CA ALA A 35 -6.11 0.01 -10.06
C ALA A 35 -5.93 1.08 -11.15
N ILE A 36 -4.81 1.78 -11.12
CA ILE A 36 -4.49 2.82 -12.11
C ILE A 36 -3.40 2.42 -13.10
N LYS A 37 -2.87 1.20 -12.99
CA LYS A 37 -1.99 0.63 -14.02
C LYS A 37 -2.80 0.40 -15.30
N PRO A 38 -2.34 0.88 -16.47
CA PRO A 38 -3.07 0.72 -17.73
C PRO A 38 -3.37 -0.72 -18.12
N ASP A 39 -2.46 -1.65 -17.80
CA ASP A 39 -2.57 -3.08 -18.10
C ASP A 39 -3.56 -3.84 -17.19
N HIS A 40 -3.90 -3.28 -16.04
CA HIS A 40 -4.87 -3.87 -15.11
C HIS A 40 -6.30 -3.35 -15.32
N TYR A 41 -6.49 -2.47 -16.28
CA TYR A 41 -7.79 -1.86 -16.55
C TYR A 41 -8.40 -2.47 -17.81
N ASN A 42 -9.56 -3.11 -17.67
CA ASN A 42 -10.31 -3.69 -18.80
C ASN A 42 -10.99 -2.64 -19.69
N GLY A 43 -10.73 -1.36 -19.49
CA GLY A 43 -11.24 -0.23 -20.24
C GLY A 43 -10.14 0.44 -21.07
N THR A 44 -10.57 1.27 -22.01
CA THR A 44 -9.66 2.14 -22.77
C THR A 44 -9.34 3.39 -21.94
N HIS A 45 -8.14 3.47 -21.39
CA HIS A 45 -7.64 4.74 -20.89
C HIS A 45 -7.33 5.70 -22.04
N PRO A 46 -7.51 7.00 -21.85
CA PRO A 46 -6.97 7.99 -22.78
C PRO A 46 -5.46 7.73 -22.99
N GLU A 47 -4.98 7.83 -24.22
CA GLU A 47 -3.56 7.59 -24.57
C GLU A 47 -2.63 8.48 -23.75
N GLU A 48 -3.01 9.73 -23.51
CA GLU A 48 -2.26 10.69 -22.69
C GLU A 48 -2.09 10.20 -21.24
N TYR A 49 -3.15 9.65 -20.65
CA TYR A 49 -3.08 9.05 -19.31
C TYR A 49 -2.09 7.89 -19.25
N SER A 50 -2.20 6.96 -20.20
CA SER A 50 -1.29 5.80 -20.26
C SER A 50 0.16 6.22 -20.44
N LYS A 51 0.43 7.19 -21.30
CA LYS A 51 1.79 7.74 -21.48
C LYS A 51 2.30 8.41 -20.21
N THR A 52 1.49 9.23 -19.56
CA THR A 52 1.87 9.93 -18.32
C THR A 52 2.19 8.93 -17.22
N TRP A 53 1.34 7.91 -17.04
CA TRP A 53 1.57 6.87 -16.06
C TRP A 53 2.84 6.07 -16.35
N ILE A 54 3.06 5.63 -17.61
CA ILE A 54 4.25 4.90 -18.03
C ILE A 54 5.52 5.72 -17.76
N ASN A 55 5.53 6.99 -18.16
CA ASN A 55 6.68 7.85 -17.95
C ASN A 55 7.01 8.02 -16.46
N LEU A 56 6.00 8.30 -15.62
CA LEU A 56 6.17 8.41 -14.17
C LEU A 56 6.71 7.11 -13.57
N ASN A 57 6.08 5.99 -13.91
CA ASN A 57 6.49 4.70 -13.39
C ASN A 57 7.90 4.31 -13.85
N THR A 58 8.25 4.57 -15.12
CA THR A 58 9.60 4.33 -15.65
C THR A 58 10.61 5.17 -14.89
N SER A 59 10.38 6.47 -14.76
CA SER A 59 11.30 7.35 -14.01
C SER A 59 11.50 6.88 -12.57
N LEU A 60 10.42 6.55 -11.84
CA LEU A 60 10.53 6.10 -10.46
C LEU A 60 11.22 4.73 -10.34
N THR A 61 10.97 3.80 -11.26
CA THR A 61 11.63 2.49 -11.23
C THR A 61 13.12 2.59 -11.58
N GLU A 62 13.49 3.46 -12.50
CA GLU A 62 14.89 3.74 -12.84
C GLU A 62 15.63 4.41 -11.67
N GLU A 63 15.07 5.46 -11.09
CA GLU A 63 15.66 6.18 -9.95
C GLU A 63 15.82 5.29 -8.71
N LEU A 64 14.82 4.45 -8.43
CA LEU A 64 14.87 3.51 -7.30
C LEU A 64 15.63 2.21 -7.63
N GLY A 65 16.01 1.99 -8.88
CA GLY A 65 16.66 0.76 -9.33
C GLY A 65 15.80 -0.51 -9.18
N VAL A 66 14.46 -0.37 -9.11
CA VAL A 66 13.54 -1.49 -8.95
C VAL A 66 12.99 -1.96 -10.29
N GLN A 67 12.56 -3.23 -10.36
CA GLN A 67 12.12 -3.81 -11.63
C GLN A 67 10.69 -3.41 -12.02
N HIS A 68 9.82 -3.18 -11.03
CA HIS A 68 8.41 -2.85 -11.29
C HIS A 68 7.72 -2.26 -10.05
N SER A 69 6.61 -1.56 -10.29
CA SER A 69 5.74 -1.14 -9.20
C SER A 69 4.88 -2.30 -8.70
N ALA A 70 4.77 -2.46 -7.39
CA ALA A 70 3.93 -3.47 -6.76
C ALA A 70 2.44 -3.10 -6.82
N LEU A 71 2.12 -1.86 -6.47
CA LEU A 71 0.75 -1.36 -6.42
C LEU A 71 0.67 0.05 -6.98
N SER A 72 -0.37 0.30 -7.78
CA SER A 72 -0.75 1.65 -8.21
C SER A 72 -2.27 1.76 -8.12
N THR A 73 -2.75 2.54 -7.15
CA THR A 73 -4.17 2.52 -6.77
C THR A 73 -4.69 3.92 -6.46
N LEU A 74 -5.89 4.24 -6.96
CA LEU A 74 -6.65 5.43 -6.63
C LEU A 74 -7.81 5.05 -5.70
N TYR A 75 -7.93 5.76 -4.60
CA TYR A 75 -9.05 5.68 -3.65
C TYR A 75 -9.94 6.89 -3.85
N PRO A 76 -11.24 6.74 -4.09
CA PRO A 76 -12.21 7.83 -4.05
C PRO A 76 -12.47 8.27 -2.60
N PRO A 77 -13.18 9.37 -2.36
CA PRO A 77 -13.70 9.68 -1.02
C PRO A 77 -14.47 8.50 -0.43
N GLN A 78 -14.23 8.18 0.85
CA GLN A 78 -14.69 6.97 1.54
C GLN A 78 -14.07 5.66 1.01
N GLY A 79 -13.01 5.78 0.20
CA GLY A 79 -12.25 4.62 -0.31
C GLY A 79 -11.43 3.94 0.77
N PHE A 80 -11.22 2.64 0.62
CA PHE A 80 -10.44 1.83 1.57
C PHE A 80 -9.89 0.58 0.90
N ILE A 81 -8.89 0.00 1.56
CA ILE A 81 -8.49 -1.40 1.40
C ILE A 81 -8.54 -2.03 2.79
N GLY A 82 -9.27 -3.15 2.93
CA GLY A 82 -9.43 -3.87 4.19
C GLY A 82 -8.11 -4.46 4.71
N TRP A 83 -8.15 -5.00 5.90
CA TRP A 83 -6.99 -5.66 6.49
C TRP A 83 -6.52 -6.84 5.63
N HIS A 84 -5.22 -6.90 5.38
CA HIS A 84 -4.56 -7.94 4.58
C HIS A 84 -3.05 -7.95 4.89
N ASN A 85 -2.37 -8.95 4.36
CA ASN A 85 -0.91 -8.96 4.22
C ASN A 85 -0.55 -9.07 2.73
N ASN A 86 0.71 -9.03 2.40
CA ASN A 86 1.15 -9.13 0.99
C ASN A 86 1.50 -10.57 0.57
N ALA A 87 1.18 -11.58 1.39
CA ALA A 87 1.59 -12.96 1.19
C ALA A 87 3.06 -13.06 0.72
N ASN A 88 3.33 -13.81 -0.32
CA ASN A 88 4.68 -13.99 -0.88
C ASN A 88 5.26 -12.74 -1.59
N ALA A 89 4.49 -11.66 -1.69
CA ALA A 89 4.97 -10.35 -2.16
C ALA A 89 5.41 -9.42 -1.00
N SER A 90 5.42 -9.92 0.24
CA SER A 90 5.99 -9.21 1.41
C SER A 90 7.47 -8.98 1.20
N ALA A 91 7.92 -7.73 1.39
CA ALA A 91 9.28 -7.29 1.12
C ALA A 91 9.54 -5.93 1.76
N TYR A 92 10.73 -5.36 1.57
CA TYR A 92 10.95 -3.93 1.76
C TYR A 92 10.17 -3.13 0.72
N ASN A 93 9.42 -2.14 1.17
CA ASN A 93 8.58 -1.30 0.31
C ASN A 93 8.87 0.17 0.52
N ILE A 94 8.78 0.92 -0.58
CA ILE A 94 8.68 2.38 -0.60
C ILE A 94 7.31 2.71 -1.17
N ILE A 95 6.53 3.50 -0.44
CA ILE A 95 5.14 3.82 -0.75
C ILE A 95 4.98 5.33 -0.85
N PHE A 96 4.78 5.83 -2.07
CA PHE A 96 4.36 7.21 -2.29
C PHE A 96 2.84 7.28 -2.16
N THR A 97 2.37 8.15 -1.31
CA THR A 97 0.94 8.42 -1.11
C THR A 97 0.68 9.88 -1.40
N TRP A 98 -0.23 10.16 -2.32
CA TRP A 98 -0.78 11.49 -2.50
C TRP A 98 -2.18 11.55 -1.88
N SER A 99 -2.44 12.59 -1.09
CA SER A 99 -3.75 12.85 -0.49
C SER A 99 -4.20 14.27 -0.79
N GLU A 100 -5.45 14.40 -1.26
CA GLU A 100 -6.01 15.69 -1.64
C GLU A 100 -6.09 16.67 -0.45
N HIS A 101 -6.48 16.19 0.72
CA HIS A 101 -6.70 17.02 1.91
C HIS A 101 -5.98 16.50 3.17
N GLY A 102 -5.35 15.33 3.12
CA GLY A 102 -4.76 14.69 4.29
C GLY A 102 -5.77 13.93 5.17
N GLU A 103 -6.96 13.67 4.66
CA GLU A 103 -8.06 13.03 5.38
C GLU A 103 -8.05 11.50 5.22
N GLY A 104 -6.87 10.90 5.29
CA GLY A 104 -6.66 9.48 5.15
C GLY A 104 -5.64 8.95 6.14
N TRP A 105 -5.50 7.63 6.18
CA TRP A 105 -4.52 6.96 7.00
C TRP A 105 -4.10 5.62 6.41
N PHE A 106 -2.94 5.16 6.86
CA PHE A 106 -2.43 3.81 6.72
C PHE A 106 -2.26 3.22 8.12
N LYS A 107 -2.78 2.03 8.34
CA LYS A 107 -2.61 1.29 9.60
C LYS A 107 -1.86 0.00 9.37
N TYR A 108 -1.07 -0.39 10.34
CA TYR A 108 -0.45 -1.70 10.37
C TYR A 108 -0.36 -2.22 11.80
N VAL A 109 -0.27 -3.54 11.93
CA VAL A 109 0.02 -4.21 13.20
C VAL A 109 1.53 -4.38 13.29
N ASP A 110 2.14 -3.80 14.31
CA ASP A 110 3.56 -4.02 14.59
C ASP A 110 3.78 -5.48 15.00
N PRO A 111 4.57 -6.27 14.24
CA PRO A 111 4.72 -7.70 14.53
C PRO A 111 5.41 -7.96 15.87
N LYS A 112 6.15 -7.01 16.43
CA LYS A 112 6.87 -7.15 17.69
C LYS A 112 6.00 -6.84 18.92
N THR A 113 5.23 -5.73 18.82
CA THR A 113 4.42 -5.25 19.95
C THR A 113 2.95 -5.69 19.86
N GLN A 114 2.51 -6.14 18.68
CA GLN A 114 1.11 -6.44 18.36
C GLN A 114 0.17 -5.23 18.50
N GLU A 115 0.74 -4.02 18.53
CA GLU A 115 -0.01 -2.78 18.58
C GLU A 115 -0.39 -2.30 17.18
N VAL A 116 -1.56 -1.69 17.07
CA VAL A 116 -1.99 -1.04 15.83
C VAL A 116 -1.36 0.34 15.74
N ILE A 117 -0.48 0.51 14.77
CA ILE A 117 0.13 1.79 14.45
C ILE A 117 -0.68 2.47 13.35
N THR A 118 -1.00 3.74 13.56
CA THR A 118 -1.70 4.57 12.58
C THR A 118 -0.79 5.68 12.07
N ILE A 119 -0.58 5.72 10.76
CA ILE A 119 0.11 6.80 10.08
C ILE A 119 -0.94 7.64 9.35
N GLN A 120 -1.15 8.88 9.79
CA GLN A 120 -2.04 9.82 9.13
C GLN A 120 -1.40 10.29 7.82
N ASP A 121 -2.22 10.47 6.79
CA ASP A 121 -1.77 11.12 5.57
C ASP A 121 -1.69 12.64 5.81
N GLU A 122 -0.71 13.28 5.19
CA GLU A 122 -0.68 14.73 5.07
C GLU A 122 -1.19 15.12 3.67
N LYS A 123 -1.62 16.37 3.52
CA LYS A 123 -2.00 16.91 2.22
C LYS A 123 -0.81 16.90 1.25
N GLY A 124 -1.06 16.44 0.02
CA GLY A 124 -0.02 16.32 -0.99
C GLY A 124 0.70 14.97 -0.93
N TRP A 125 1.95 14.94 -1.35
CA TRP A 125 2.76 13.73 -1.38
C TRP A 125 3.36 13.42 -0.03
N ASN A 126 3.26 12.15 0.34
CA ASN A 126 3.83 11.57 1.56
C ASN A 126 4.65 10.34 1.16
N LEU A 127 5.75 10.11 1.86
CA LEU A 127 6.55 8.90 1.73
C LEU A 127 6.36 8.03 2.96
N LYS A 128 6.11 6.76 2.74
CA LYS A 128 6.13 5.71 3.76
C LYS A 128 7.08 4.62 3.30
N ALA A 129 7.86 4.07 4.22
CA ALA A 129 8.79 3.01 3.92
C ALA A 129 8.82 1.99 5.06
N GLY A 130 8.97 0.72 4.75
CA GLY A 130 9.02 -0.32 5.75
C GLY A 130 9.20 -1.72 5.17
N HIS A 131 9.57 -2.65 6.04
CA HIS A 131 9.61 -4.06 5.73
C HIS A 131 8.27 -4.72 6.08
N PHE A 132 7.63 -5.35 5.11
CA PHE A 132 6.32 -5.99 5.28
C PHE A 132 6.41 -7.45 5.73
N GLY A 133 7.57 -7.84 6.28
CA GLY A 133 7.83 -9.18 6.79
C GLY A 133 8.24 -10.19 5.72
N ILE A 134 8.34 -11.44 6.13
CA ILE A 134 8.60 -12.59 5.25
C ILE A 134 7.45 -13.58 5.44
N TYR A 135 6.77 -13.90 4.36
CA TYR A 135 5.64 -14.85 4.40
C TYR A 135 6.08 -16.22 4.92
N GLY A 136 5.31 -16.78 5.85
CA GLY A 136 5.64 -18.06 6.49
C GLY A 136 6.63 -17.98 7.66
N SER A 137 7.17 -16.79 7.99
CA SER A 137 8.10 -16.62 9.12
C SER A 137 7.43 -16.17 10.43
N GLY A 138 6.15 -15.81 10.37
CA GLY A 138 5.39 -15.29 11.50
C GLY A 138 5.55 -13.78 11.76
N ASP A 139 6.38 -13.08 10.98
CA ASP A 139 6.61 -11.63 11.08
C ASP A 139 5.96 -10.81 9.96
N VAL A 140 4.97 -11.38 9.29
CA VAL A 140 4.19 -10.71 8.25
C VAL A 140 3.43 -9.51 8.81
N VAL A 141 3.50 -8.38 8.11
CA VAL A 141 2.83 -7.15 8.51
C VAL A 141 1.41 -7.09 7.93
N TYR A 142 0.42 -7.18 8.80
CA TYR A 142 -0.99 -6.93 8.45
C TYR A 142 -1.24 -5.44 8.41
N HIS A 143 -1.93 -4.97 7.37
CA HIS A 143 -2.15 -3.55 7.17
C HIS A 143 -3.46 -3.25 6.44
N SER A 144 -3.90 -2.00 6.54
CA SER A 144 -5.08 -1.48 5.88
C SER A 144 -4.95 0.02 5.62
N ALA A 145 -5.79 0.57 4.74
CA ALA A 145 -5.85 2.01 4.48
C ALA A 145 -7.28 2.48 4.24
N LYS A 146 -7.56 3.73 4.62
CA LYS A 146 -8.84 4.40 4.39
C LYS A 146 -8.62 5.87 4.11
N THR A 147 -9.54 6.49 3.38
CA THR A 147 -9.52 7.94 3.15
C THR A 147 -10.93 8.51 3.06
N ASP A 148 -11.10 9.77 3.46
CA ASP A 148 -12.33 10.52 3.30
C ASP A 148 -12.25 11.54 2.12
N CYS A 149 -11.08 11.66 1.48
CA CYS A 149 -10.83 12.45 0.27
C CYS A 149 -10.19 11.59 -0.83
N TYR A 150 -9.90 12.14 -2.00
CA TYR A 150 -9.12 11.42 -3.01
C TYR A 150 -7.70 11.13 -2.51
N ARG A 151 -7.27 9.89 -2.71
CA ARG A 151 -5.97 9.38 -2.30
C ARG A 151 -5.39 8.48 -3.40
N MET A 152 -4.11 8.61 -3.66
CA MET A 152 -3.39 7.74 -4.60
C MET A 152 -2.22 7.08 -3.89
N THR A 153 -1.96 5.82 -4.19
CA THR A 153 -0.79 5.08 -3.69
C THR A 153 -0.01 4.49 -4.85
N LEU A 154 1.29 4.71 -4.84
CA LEU A 154 2.26 4.06 -5.71
C LEU A 154 3.25 3.32 -4.81
N SER A 155 3.31 1.99 -4.90
CA SER A 155 4.18 1.16 -4.07
C SER A 155 5.21 0.43 -4.93
N TYR A 156 6.45 0.44 -4.47
CA TYR A 156 7.60 -0.20 -5.10
C TYR A 156 8.26 -1.16 -4.10
N THR A 157 8.47 -2.41 -4.52
CA THR A 157 9.14 -3.43 -3.71
C THR A 157 10.61 -3.54 -4.07
N LEU A 158 11.47 -3.60 -3.04
CA LEU A 158 12.91 -3.71 -3.18
C LEU A 158 13.45 -5.11 -2.76
N GLY A 159 12.57 -6.12 -2.67
CA GLY A 159 12.94 -7.44 -2.18
C GLY A 159 13.28 -7.44 -0.69
N HIS A 160 14.26 -8.24 -0.28
CA HIS A 160 14.67 -8.41 1.13
C HIS A 160 16.08 -7.87 1.40
N ASP A 161 16.66 -7.10 0.50
CA ASP A 161 17.96 -6.44 0.67
C ASP A 161 17.79 -5.16 1.50
N GLU A 162 18.14 -5.25 2.78
CA GLU A 162 18.00 -4.15 3.74
C GLU A 162 18.96 -3.01 3.45
N ASP A 163 20.18 -3.31 3.01
CA ASP A 163 21.18 -2.28 2.75
C ASP A 163 20.78 -1.47 1.52
N TYR A 164 20.33 -2.13 0.47
CA TYR A 164 19.80 -1.47 -0.72
C TYR A 164 18.58 -0.61 -0.40
N TRP A 165 17.66 -1.12 0.43
CA TRP A 165 16.50 -0.34 0.87
C TRP A 165 16.89 0.92 1.66
N LYS A 166 17.87 0.83 2.56
CA LYS A 166 18.40 1.98 3.32
C LYS A 166 19.02 3.02 2.39
N ASP A 167 19.83 2.59 1.41
CA ASP A 167 20.42 3.48 0.41
C ASP A 167 19.35 4.25 -0.38
N CYS A 168 18.26 3.57 -0.77
CA CYS A 168 17.12 4.22 -1.43
C CYS A 168 16.43 5.25 -0.53
N ILE A 169 16.23 4.95 0.76
CA ILE A 169 15.62 5.90 1.70
C ILE A 169 16.53 7.13 1.88
N ASP A 170 17.81 6.93 2.09
CA ASP A 170 18.77 8.03 2.24
C ASP A 170 18.80 8.91 1.00
N PHE A 171 18.77 8.31 -0.20
CA PHE A 171 18.68 9.04 -1.47
C PHE A 171 17.41 9.90 -1.58
N ILE A 172 16.25 9.36 -1.21
CA ILE A 172 14.95 10.07 -1.35
C ILE A 172 14.82 11.20 -0.32
N THR A 173 15.46 11.06 0.86
CA THR A 173 15.32 11.98 1.98
C THR A 173 16.43 13.04 2.04
N SER A 174 17.43 12.94 1.18
CA SER A 174 18.53 13.92 1.05
C SER A 174 18.14 15.13 0.20
#